data_e1fd0850ef38ccc3344a8e8bd7e697d7
#
_entry.id   e1fd0850ef38ccc3344a8e8bd7e697d7
#
_cell.length_a   1.000
_cell.length_b   1.000
_cell.length_c   1.000
_cell.angle_alpha   90.00
_cell.angle_beta   90.00
_cell.angle_gamma   90.00
#
_symmetry.space_group_name_H-M   'P 1'
#
loop_
_entity.id
_entity.type
_entity.pdbx_description
1 polymer ?
#
loop_
_entity_poly.entity_id
_entity_poly.type
_entity_poly.pdbx_seq_one_letter_code
_entity_poly.pdbx_strand_id
1 'polypeptide(L)' 'MKREKIHGFLVNFEDSLKNTGIYYLQYDLNPGAARTFFEAARNESQAYFEDDHERRFTLIYNRSDGTYNLESN' A
#
# COMPACT_ATOMS: atom_id res chain seq x y z
N MET A 1 1.91 14.36 5.14
CA MET A 1 1.88 13.08 4.40
C MET A 1 3.28 12.66 4.05
N LYS A 2 3.57 11.38 4.20
CA LYS A 2 4.88 10.82 3.88
C LYS A 2 4.85 10.08 2.56
N ARG A 3 6.05 9.90 1.98
CA ARG A 3 6.21 9.07 0.78
C ARG A 3 7.42 8.17 1.00
N GLU A 4 7.24 6.87 0.80
CA GLU A 4 8.32 5.90 0.89
C GLU A 4 8.24 4.90 -0.24
N LYS A 5 9.40 4.34 -0.60
CA LYS A 5 9.46 3.28 -1.59
C LYS A 5 9.30 1.94 -0.88
N ILE A 6 8.24 1.23 -1.20
CA ILE A 6 7.91 -0.08 -0.62
C ILE A 6 8.05 -1.12 -1.72
N HIS A 7 9.06 -1.97 -1.62
CA HIS A 7 9.37 -3.00 -2.64
C HIS A 7 9.47 -2.42 -4.06
N GLY A 8 10.01 -1.20 -4.19
CA GLY A 8 10.17 -0.55 -5.48
C GLY A 8 8.99 0.32 -5.90
N PHE A 9 7.90 0.35 -5.14
CA PHE A 9 6.71 1.16 -5.43
C PHE A 9 6.67 2.38 -4.51
N LEU A 10 6.45 3.57 -5.09
CA LEU A 10 6.34 4.81 -4.30
C LEU A 10 4.94 4.92 -3.72
N VAL A 11 4.86 5.01 -2.41
CA VAL A 11 3.58 5.05 -1.69
C VAL A 11 3.50 6.31 -0.84
N ASN A 12 2.41 7.05 -0.98
CA ASN A 12 2.09 8.21 -0.15
C ASN A 12 1.14 7.75 0.96
N PHE A 13 1.35 8.22 2.19
CA PHE A 13 0.53 7.77 3.32
C PHE A 13 0.61 8.78 4.46
N GLU A 14 -0.39 8.75 5.34
CA GLU A 14 -0.38 9.53 6.58
C GLU A 14 0.59 8.88 7.57
N ASP A 15 1.21 9.70 8.42
CA ASP A 15 2.22 9.23 9.38
C ASP A 15 1.72 8.09 10.26
N SER A 16 0.43 8.11 10.62
CA SER A 16 -0.16 7.08 11.46
C SER A 16 -0.13 5.69 10.82
N LEU A 17 0.00 5.60 9.50
CA LEU A 17 0.01 4.33 8.79
C LEU A 17 1.40 3.70 8.68
N LYS A 18 2.44 4.41 9.14
CA LYS A 18 3.82 3.92 9.06
C LYS A 18 3.99 2.58 9.80
N ASN A 19 3.37 2.47 10.96
CA ASN A 19 3.49 1.27 11.81
C ASN A 19 2.30 0.32 11.67
N THR A 20 1.43 0.55 10.70
CA THR A 20 0.27 -0.30 10.46
C THR A 20 0.30 -0.84 9.03
N GLY A 21 -0.42 -0.21 8.09
CA GLY A 21 -0.50 -0.69 6.72
C GLY A 21 0.84 -0.72 5.99
N ILE A 22 1.66 0.31 6.17
CA ILE A 22 2.99 0.37 5.53
C ILE A 22 3.89 -0.73 6.10
N TYR A 23 3.90 -0.90 7.42
CA TYR A 23 4.70 -1.94 8.06
C TYR A 23 4.30 -3.33 7.53
N TYR A 24 3.01 -3.58 7.41
CA TYR A 24 2.48 -4.84 6.91
C TYR A 24 2.98 -5.12 5.49
N LEU A 25 2.85 -4.14 4.58
CA LEU A 25 3.30 -4.28 3.20
C LEU A 25 4.80 -4.50 3.09
N GLN A 26 5.57 -3.85 3.96
CA GLN A 26 7.02 -3.85 3.86
C GLN A 26 7.68 -5.03 4.56
N TYR A 27 7.16 -5.44 5.71
CA TYR A 27 7.83 -6.43 6.57
C TYR A 27 7.05 -7.72 6.76
N ASP A 28 5.74 -7.66 6.90
CA ASP A 28 4.93 -8.85 7.16
C ASP A 28 4.68 -9.66 5.88
N LEU A 29 4.54 -8.99 4.75
CA LEU A 29 4.41 -9.66 3.46
C LEU A 29 5.77 -9.80 2.80
N ASN A 30 5.99 -10.92 2.10
CA ASN A 30 7.16 -11.01 1.25
C ASN A 30 6.95 -10.14 0.00
N PRO A 31 8.04 -9.80 -0.73
CA PRO A 31 7.92 -8.91 -1.89
C PRO A 31 6.92 -9.39 -2.95
N GLY A 32 6.82 -10.70 -3.17
CA GLY A 32 5.89 -11.23 -4.16
C GLY A 32 4.43 -11.04 -3.76
N ALA A 33 4.12 -11.26 -2.48
CA ALA A 33 2.75 -11.06 -1.97
C ALA A 33 2.39 -9.56 -1.99
N ALA A 34 3.32 -8.70 -1.59
CA ALA A 34 3.08 -7.25 -1.64
C ALA A 34 2.86 -6.77 -3.07
N ARG A 35 3.65 -7.27 -4.01
CA ARG A 35 3.50 -6.92 -5.44
C ARG A 35 2.10 -7.23 -5.94
N THR A 36 1.49 -8.32 -5.50
CA THR A 36 0.13 -8.68 -5.92
C THR A 36 -0.86 -7.56 -5.63
N PHE A 37 -0.76 -6.93 -4.46
CA PHE A 37 -1.64 -5.81 -4.13
C PHE A 37 -1.35 -4.58 -4.98
N PHE A 38 -0.07 -4.28 -5.24
CA PHE A 38 0.30 -3.14 -6.08
C PHE A 38 -0.17 -3.34 -7.52
N GLU A 39 -0.03 -4.55 -8.06
CA GLU A 39 -0.50 -4.84 -9.40
C GLU A 39 -2.01 -4.79 -9.51
N ALA A 40 -2.72 -5.28 -8.51
CA ALA A 40 -4.18 -5.19 -8.49
C ALA A 40 -4.65 -3.73 -8.46
N ALA A 41 -4.00 -2.89 -7.65
CA ALA A 41 -4.33 -1.46 -7.60
C ALA A 41 -4.06 -0.80 -8.94
N ARG A 42 -2.95 -1.14 -9.59
CA ARG A 42 -2.59 -0.58 -10.90
C ARG A 42 -3.61 -0.95 -11.96
N ASN A 43 -4.06 -2.20 -11.97
CA ASN A 43 -4.99 -2.70 -12.99
C ASN A 43 -6.42 -2.24 -12.75
N GLU A 44 -6.84 -2.10 -11.51
CA GLU A 44 -8.23 -1.83 -11.16
C GLU A 44 -8.44 -0.45 -10.52
N SER A 45 -7.42 0.38 -10.47
CA SER A 45 -7.36 1.70 -9.85
C SER A 45 -7.21 1.65 -8.33
N GLN A 46 -7.66 0.61 -7.67
CA GLN A 46 -7.51 0.44 -6.22
C GLN A 46 -7.58 -1.03 -5.85
N ALA A 47 -6.98 -1.36 -4.71
CA ALA A 47 -7.01 -2.69 -4.15
C ALA A 47 -7.22 -2.58 -2.65
N TYR A 48 -7.90 -3.56 -2.07
CA TYR A 48 -8.18 -3.61 -0.64
C TYR A 48 -7.37 -4.73 -0.01
N PHE A 49 -6.90 -4.50 1.23
CA PHE A 49 -6.26 -5.58 1.97
C PHE A 49 -6.49 -5.38 3.47
N GLU A 50 -6.26 -6.45 4.22
CA GLU A 50 -6.42 -6.48 5.67
C GLU A 50 -5.11 -7.00 6.26
N ASP A 51 -4.63 -6.35 7.33
CA ASP A 51 -3.40 -6.78 8.00
C ASP A 51 -3.68 -7.87 9.04
N ASP A 52 -2.63 -8.29 9.77
CA ASP A 52 -2.73 -9.35 10.77
C ASP A 52 -3.56 -8.96 12.00
N HIS A 53 -3.91 -7.69 12.12
CA HIS A 53 -4.71 -7.17 13.24
C HIS A 53 -6.12 -6.78 12.81
N GLU A 54 -6.57 -7.32 11.67
CA GLU A 54 -7.92 -7.08 11.14
C GLU A 54 -8.18 -5.61 10.77
N ARG A 55 -7.12 -4.83 10.57
CA ARG A 55 -7.23 -3.45 10.08
C ARG A 55 -7.31 -3.47 8.57
N ARG A 56 -8.22 -2.68 8.02
CA ARG A 56 -8.47 -2.65 6.58
C ARG A 56 -7.90 -1.39 5.94
N PHE A 57 -7.34 -1.58 4.75
CA PHE A 57 -6.69 -0.51 4.01
C PHE A 57 -7.10 -0.54 2.54
N THR A 58 -6.99 0.61 1.89
CA THR A 58 -7.17 0.75 0.45
C THR A 58 -5.89 1.29 -0.15
N LEU A 59 -5.39 0.62 -1.17
CA LEU A 59 -4.23 1.06 -1.94
C LEU A 59 -4.74 1.59 -3.27
N ILE A 60 -4.49 2.88 -3.54
CA ILE A 60 -5.01 3.58 -4.72
C ILE A 60 -3.86 3.90 -5.66
N TYR A 61 -4.01 3.60 -6.94
CA TYR A 61 -3.00 3.92 -7.94
C TYR A 61 -3.25 5.28 -8.56
N ASN A 62 -2.21 6.12 -8.59
CA ASN A 62 -2.25 7.45 -9.21
C ASN A 62 -1.67 7.38 -10.61
N ARG A 63 -2.51 7.34 -11.63
CA ARG A 63 -2.06 7.21 -13.01
C ARG A 63 -1.26 8.42 -13.50
N SER A 64 -1.48 9.58 -12.91
CA SER A 64 -0.82 10.80 -13.33
C SER A 64 0.70 10.77 -13.11
N ASP A 65 1.17 10.09 -12.07
CA ASP A 65 2.59 10.06 -11.74
C ASP A 65 3.13 8.66 -11.39
N GLY A 66 2.28 7.64 -11.44
CA GLY A 66 2.73 6.26 -11.18
C GLY A 66 2.95 5.95 -9.71
N THR A 67 2.46 6.79 -8.80
CA THR A 67 2.58 6.52 -7.37
C THR A 67 1.30 5.90 -6.83
N TYR A 68 1.34 5.50 -5.55
CA TYR A 68 0.22 4.90 -4.87
C TYR A 68 -0.11 5.70 -3.61
N ASN A 69 -1.37 5.69 -3.22
CA ASN A 69 -1.80 6.24 -1.92
C ASN A 69 -2.32 5.11 -1.07
N LEU A 70 -1.91 5.06 0.19
CA LEU A 70 -2.45 4.12 1.15
C LEU A 70 -3.41 4.86 2.09
N GLU A 71 -4.61 4.32 2.25
CA GLU A 71 -5.63 4.89 3.11
C GLU A 71 -6.17 3.84 4.06
N SER A 72 -6.50 4.26 5.28
CA SER A 72 -7.18 3.40 6.24
C SER A 72 -8.69 3.46 6.00
N ASN A 73 -9.31 2.31 5.99
CA ASN A 73 -10.77 2.25 5.83
C ASN A 73 -11.49 2.40 7.16
#